data_0d2f884f2b13ef69b4d5b579a46859ef
#
_entry.id   0d2f884f2b13ef69b4d5b579a46859ef
#
_cell.length_a   1.000
_cell.length_b   1.000
_cell.length_c   1.000
_cell.angle_alpha   90.00
_cell.angle_beta   90.00
_cell.angle_gamma   90.00
#
_symmetry.space_group_name_H-M   'P 1'
#
loop_
_entity.id
_entity.type
_entity.pdbx_description
1 polymer ?
#
loop_
_entity_poly.entity_id
_entity_poly.type
_entity_poly.pdbx_seq_one_letter_code
_entity_poly.pdbx_strand_id
1 'polypeptide(L)'
;MKKSDRIAAPRLWLVIAKSYRALSLLAEQSIANTGLCLTDFAALEALLHKGPLTISQIQEKVRLASGSMTAAVDRLEKLGLILRRSSPTDRRARVLELTAQGKRLAASCFERHARDLEELMSALSRKEKEHLYASLKKLGLLAADKLNHQEAKVNGSKEQTRK
;
A
#
# COMPACT_ATOMS: atom_id res chain seq x y z
N MET A 1 -21.68 -18.32 -36.18
CA MET A 1 -21.20 -17.23 -35.28
C MET A 1 -20.37 -17.84 -34.17
N LYS A 2 -19.03 -17.65 -34.19
CA LYS A 2 -18.07 -18.33 -33.32
C LYS A 2 -18.27 -17.91 -31.85
N LYS A 3 -18.45 -18.89 -30.99
CA LYS A 3 -18.61 -18.80 -29.51
C LYS A 3 -17.25 -18.54 -28.83
N SER A 4 -16.43 -17.69 -29.38
CA SER A 4 -15.00 -17.68 -29.10
C SER A 4 -14.43 -16.31 -28.81
N ASP A 5 -14.83 -15.43 -28.07
CA ASP A 5 -13.96 -14.34 -27.59
C ASP A 5 -14.41 -13.66 -26.28
N ARG A 6 -15.26 -14.32 -25.51
CA ARG A 6 -15.60 -13.81 -24.19
C ARG A 6 -14.58 -14.33 -23.19
N ILE A 7 -13.70 -13.45 -22.71
CA ILE A 7 -12.81 -13.79 -21.59
C ILE A 7 -13.71 -14.07 -20.37
N ALA A 8 -13.74 -15.35 -19.95
CA ALA A 8 -14.51 -15.73 -18.77
C ALA A 8 -13.91 -15.12 -17.50
N ALA A 9 -14.75 -14.68 -16.56
CA ALA A 9 -14.33 -14.06 -15.32
C ALA A 9 -13.29 -14.89 -14.52
N PRO A 10 -13.42 -16.24 -14.40
CA PRO A 10 -12.38 -17.05 -13.75
C PRO A 10 -11.01 -16.96 -14.43
N ARG A 11 -10.96 -16.91 -15.76
CA ARG A 11 -9.71 -16.78 -16.51
C ARG A 11 -9.07 -15.40 -16.29
N LEU A 12 -9.89 -14.35 -16.29
CA LEU A 12 -9.43 -13.00 -16.00
C LEU A 12 -8.87 -12.91 -14.58
N TRP A 13 -9.59 -13.49 -13.60
CA TRP A 13 -9.11 -13.57 -12.22
C TRP A 13 -7.75 -14.24 -12.09
N LEU A 14 -7.54 -15.38 -12.76
CA LEU A 14 -6.25 -16.08 -12.76
C LEU A 14 -5.12 -15.22 -13.33
N VAL A 15 -5.38 -14.48 -14.41
CA VAL A 15 -4.38 -13.55 -14.98
C VAL A 15 -4.05 -12.44 -13.99
N ILE A 16 -5.04 -11.81 -13.39
CA ILE A 16 -4.83 -10.76 -12.37
C ILE A 16 -4.00 -11.29 -11.21
N ALA A 17 -4.37 -12.45 -10.65
CA ALA A 17 -3.69 -13.04 -9.49
C ALA A 17 -2.22 -13.42 -9.79
N LYS A 18 -1.96 -14.03 -10.96
CA LYS A 18 -0.60 -14.38 -11.39
C LYS A 18 0.25 -13.14 -11.66
N SER A 19 -0.32 -12.14 -12.35
CA SER A 19 0.37 -10.89 -12.64
C SER A 19 0.69 -10.12 -11.36
N TYR A 20 -0.27 -10.01 -10.44
CA TYR A 20 -0.06 -9.38 -9.15
C TYR A 20 1.08 -10.04 -8.38
N ARG A 21 1.11 -11.38 -8.30
CA ARG A 21 2.17 -12.11 -7.61
C ARG A 21 3.55 -11.82 -8.20
N ALA A 22 3.69 -11.87 -9.53
CA ALA A 22 4.96 -11.62 -10.19
C ALA A 22 5.42 -10.17 -10.03
N LEU A 23 4.51 -9.21 -10.23
CA LEU A 23 4.80 -7.78 -10.09
C LEU A 23 5.14 -7.42 -8.64
N SER A 24 4.45 -8.01 -7.65
CA SER A 24 4.73 -7.78 -6.23
C SER A 24 6.14 -8.23 -5.85
N LEU A 25 6.58 -9.41 -6.32
CA LEU A 25 7.94 -9.91 -6.06
C LEU A 25 9.01 -8.98 -6.64
N LEU A 26 8.82 -8.48 -7.86
CA LEU A 26 9.75 -7.54 -8.48
C LEU A 26 9.74 -6.17 -7.78
N ALA A 27 8.58 -5.69 -7.37
CA ALA A 27 8.46 -4.46 -6.60
C ALA A 27 9.14 -4.56 -5.22
N GLU A 28 8.96 -5.68 -4.51
CA GLU A 28 9.64 -5.95 -3.24
C GLU A 28 11.17 -6.04 -3.43
N GLN A 29 11.63 -6.67 -4.49
CA GLN A 29 13.06 -6.73 -4.82
C GLN A 29 13.63 -5.34 -5.14
N SER A 30 12.90 -4.51 -5.89
CA SER A 30 13.27 -3.11 -6.16
C SER A 30 13.45 -2.33 -4.85
N ILE A 31 12.52 -2.50 -3.90
CA ILE A 31 12.60 -1.87 -2.58
C ILE A 31 13.82 -2.40 -1.81
N ALA A 32 14.03 -3.72 -1.77
CA ALA A 32 15.17 -4.33 -1.09
C ALA A 32 16.52 -3.83 -1.63
N ASN A 33 16.62 -3.56 -2.93
CA ASN A 33 17.79 -2.97 -3.57
C ASN A 33 18.09 -1.54 -3.08
N THR A 34 17.17 -0.87 -2.41
CA THR A 34 17.40 0.43 -1.74
C THR A 34 18.02 0.30 -0.34
N GLY A 35 18.14 -0.93 0.16
CA GLY A 35 18.61 -1.22 1.53
C GLY A 35 17.49 -1.16 2.60
N LEU A 36 16.24 -0.96 2.19
CA LEU A 36 15.07 -0.91 3.07
C LEU A 36 14.26 -2.21 2.97
N CYS A 37 13.64 -2.63 4.06
CA CYS A 37 12.58 -3.62 3.96
C CYS A 37 11.25 -2.94 3.54
N LEU A 38 10.31 -3.75 3.02
CA LEU A 38 9.01 -3.25 2.53
C LEU A 38 8.27 -2.37 3.55
N THR A 39 8.29 -2.76 4.83
CA THR A 39 7.58 -2.01 5.88
C THR A 39 8.23 -0.67 6.18
N ASP A 40 9.58 -0.61 6.18
CA ASP A 40 10.33 0.63 6.37
C ASP A 40 10.09 1.59 5.21
N PHE A 41 10.20 1.07 3.98
CA PHE A 41 9.92 1.85 2.78
C PHE A 41 8.50 2.42 2.80
N ALA A 42 7.50 1.58 3.08
CA ALA A 42 6.10 1.99 3.11
C ALA A 42 5.81 3.06 4.18
N ALA A 43 6.46 2.99 5.35
CA ALA A 43 6.33 4.01 6.38
C ALA A 43 6.95 5.34 5.93
N LEU A 44 8.17 5.31 5.36
CA LEU A 44 8.85 6.49 4.85
C LEU A 44 8.10 7.12 3.67
N GLU A 45 7.59 6.32 2.75
CA GLU A 45 6.78 6.76 1.59
C GLU A 45 5.49 7.45 2.04
N ALA A 46 4.77 6.85 3.01
CA ALA A 46 3.57 7.45 3.56
C ALA A 46 3.85 8.83 4.18
N LEU A 47 4.93 8.95 4.95
CA LEU A 47 5.35 10.22 5.55
C LEU A 47 5.86 11.23 4.51
N LEU A 48 6.51 10.77 3.44
CA LEU A 48 6.99 11.62 2.36
C LEU A 48 5.84 12.31 1.61
N HIS A 49 4.79 11.56 1.30
CA HIS A 49 3.69 12.04 0.46
C HIS A 49 2.52 12.65 1.23
N LYS A 50 2.34 12.30 2.49
CA LYS A 50 1.20 12.75 3.31
C LYS A 50 1.59 13.69 4.44
N GLY A 51 2.90 13.87 4.68
CA GLY A 51 3.39 14.61 5.83
C GLY A 51 3.28 13.83 7.15
N PRO A 52 3.22 14.52 8.29
CA PRO A 52 3.16 13.89 9.60
C PRO A 52 1.92 13.00 9.78
N LEU A 53 2.12 11.77 10.28
CA LEU A 53 1.07 10.77 10.51
C LEU A 53 1.29 10.05 11.83
N THR A 54 0.22 9.55 12.45
CA THR A 54 0.30 8.57 13.54
C THR A 54 0.59 7.18 12.99
N ILE A 55 1.06 6.26 13.85
CA ILE A 55 1.26 4.84 13.47
C ILE A 55 -0.03 4.24 12.89
N SER A 56 -1.17 4.49 13.54
CA SER A 56 -2.47 3.97 13.08
C SER A 56 -2.85 4.50 11.69
N GLN A 57 -2.59 5.78 11.43
CA GLN A 57 -2.84 6.37 10.11
C GLN A 57 -1.92 5.77 9.02
N ILE A 58 -0.66 5.47 9.35
CA ILE A 58 0.23 4.77 8.42
C ILE A 58 -0.28 3.35 8.15
N GLN A 59 -0.65 2.60 9.19
CA GLN A 59 -1.18 1.24 9.05
C GLN A 59 -2.42 1.18 8.17
N GLU A 60 -3.36 2.11 8.36
CA GLU A 60 -4.56 2.22 7.54
C GLU A 60 -4.26 2.45 6.05
N LYS A 61 -3.27 3.31 5.76
CA LYS A 61 -2.89 3.65 4.37
C LYS A 61 -2.13 2.53 3.67
N VAL A 62 -1.22 1.88 4.40
CA VAL A 62 -0.28 0.91 3.82
C VAL A 62 -0.91 -0.48 3.69
N ARG A 63 -1.95 -0.79 4.47
CA ARG A 63 -2.64 -2.11 4.50
C ARG A 63 -1.70 -3.31 4.63
N LEU A 64 -0.53 -3.11 5.21
CA LEU A 64 0.39 -4.18 5.57
C LEU A 64 0.03 -4.75 6.95
N ALA A 65 0.39 -6.02 7.18
CA ALA A 65 0.13 -6.69 8.46
C ALA A 65 0.65 -5.86 9.65
N SER A 66 -0.20 -5.62 10.62
CA SER A 66 -0.01 -4.62 11.69
C SER A 66 1.17 -4.87 12.62
N GLY A 67 1.62 -6.12 12.78
CA GLY A 67 2.67 -6.46 13.74
C GLY A 67 4.07 -5.89 13.42
N SER A 68 4.32 -5.53 12.18
CA SER A 68 5.64 -5.06 11.74
C SER A 68 5.80 -3.53 11.74
N MET A 69 4.70 -2.76 11.76
CA MET A 69 4.78 -1.29 11.63
C MET A 69 5.39 -0.61 12.86
N THR A 70 5.05 -1.05 14.06
CA THR A 70 5.65 -0.50 15.28
C THR A 70 7.15 -0.76 15.31
N ALA A 71 7.57 -1.99 14.98
CA ALA A 71 8.99 -2.34 14.91
C ALA A 71 9.74 -1.57 13.80
N ALA A 72 9.09 -1.31 12.66
CA ALA A 72 9.63 -0.48 11.60
C ALA A 72 9.84 0.96 12.08
N VAL A 73 8.84 1.54 12.73
CA VAL A 73 8.92 2.90 13.28
C VAL A 73 10.04 3.00 14.32
N ASP A 74 10.18 2.04 15.24
CA ASP A 74 11.25 2.01 16.24
C ASP A 74 12.64 1.93 15.58
N ARG A 75 12.78 1.14 14.54
CA ARG A 75 14.02 1.00 13.76
C ARG A 75 14.37 2.29 13.03
N LEU A 76 13.39 2.89 12.35
CA LEU A 76 13.58 4.14 11.61
C LEU A 76 13.93 5.32 12.53
N GLU A 77 13.35 5.35 13.73
CA GLU A 77 13.69 6.36 14.75
C GLU A 77 15.12 6.16 15.27
N LYS A 78 15.54 4.93 15.58
CA LYS A 78 16.92 4.60 15.97
C LYS A 78 17.95 4.99 14.89
N LEU A 79 17.56 4.90 13.61
CA LEU A 79 18.39 5.33 12.48
C LEU A 79 18.37 6.85 12.25
N GLY A 80 17.61 7.61 13.04
CA GLY A 80 17.51 9.06 12.91
C GLY A 80 16.76 9.50 11.64
N LEU A 81 15.94 8.63 11.05
CA LEU A 81 15.19 8.91 9.82
C LEU A 81 13.82 9.53 10.09
N ILE A 82 13.26 9.25 11.26
CA ILE A 82 12.00 9.82 11.73
C ILE A 82 12.13 10.34 13.16
N LEU A 83 11.19 11.21 13.54
CA LEU A 83 11.03 11.74 14.88
C LEU A 83 9.60 11.50 15.36
N ARG A 84 9.43 11.19 16.66
CA ARG A 84 8.11 11.19 17.32
C ARG A 84 7.88 12.51 18.00
N ARG A 85 6.78 13.19 17.65
CA ARG A 85 6.36 14.42 18.31
C ARG A 85 4.98 14.23 18.97
N SER A 86 4.69 15.02 19.99
CA SER A 86 3.34 15.09 20.52
C SER A 86 2.42 15.74 19.48
N SER A 87 1.21 15.19 19.30
CA SER A 87 0.23 15.81 18.41
C SER A 87 -0.17 17.18 18.95
N PRO A 88 -0.30 18.21 18.10
CA PRO A 88 -0.80 19.52 18.51
C PRO A 88 -2.26 19.48 18.97
N THR A 89 -3.04 18.51 18.48
CA THR A 89 -4.48 18.39 18.75
C THR A 89 -4.83 17.34 19.81
N ASP A 90 -3.95 16.35 20.03
CA ASP A 90 -4.12 15.29 21.03
C ASP A 90 -2.79 14.96 21.70
N ARG A 91 -2.63 15.38 22.96
CA ARG A 91 -1.41 15.15 23.77
C ARG A 91 -1.08 13.66 23.98
N ARG A 92 -2.07 12.77 23.81
CA ARG A 92 -1.89 11.30 23.93
C ARG A 92 -1.40 10.66 22.64
N ALA A 93 -1.63 11.33 21.50
CA ALA A 93 -1.21 10.83 20.20
C ALA A 93 0.23 11.24 19.89
N ARG A 94 1.02 10.28 19.36
CA ARG A 94 2.35 10.53 18.83
C ARG A 94 2.29 10.58 17.31
N VAL A 95 2.77 11.67 16.76
CA VAL A 95 2.88 11.91 15.32
C VAL A 95 4.31 11.66 14.89
N LEU A 96 4.47 10.98 13.78
CA LEU A 96 5.76 10.67 13.16
C LEU A 96 6.04 11.68 12.06
N GLU A 97 7.26 12.18 12.02
CA GLU A 97 7.74 13.12 11.01
C GLU A 97 9.08 12.65 10.46
N LEU A 98 9.33 12.88 9.16
CA LEU A 98 10.64 12.65 8.57
C LEU A 98 11.64 13.69 9.07
N THR A 99 12.84 13.24 9.44
CA THR A 99 14.00 14.14 9.59
C THR A 99 14.45 14.64 8.21
N ALA A 100 15.34 15.61 8.18
CA ALA A 100 15.96 16.05 6.92
C ALA A 100 16.69 14.89 6.22
N GLN A 101 17.37 14.01 6.99
CA GLN A 101 18.01 12.81 6.48
C GLN A 101 16.97 11.80 5.97
N GLY A 102 15.90 11.54 6.75
CA GLY A 102 14.82 10.65 6.36
C GLY A 102 14.13 11.11 5.09
N LYS A 103 13.89 12.41 4.94
CA LYS A 103 13.27 12.97 3.72
C LYS A 103 14.14 12.75 2.49
N ARG A 104 15.45 12.99 2.58
CA ARG A 104 16.38 12.73 1.46
C ARG A 104 16.42 11.26 1.09
N LEU A 105 16.54 10.37 2.08
CA LEU A 105 16.58 8.93 1.85
C LEU A 105 15.26 8.44 1.23
N ALA A 106 14.12 8.82 1.82
CA ALA A 106 12.81 8.43 1.32
C ALA A 106 12.59 8.89 -0.13
N ALA A 107 12.94 10.13 -0.46
CA ALA A 107 12.82 10.64 -1.82
C ALA A 107 13.70 9.86 -2.81
N SER A 108 14.97 9.62 -2.48
CA SER A 108 15.90 8.86 -3.34
C SER A 108 15.43 7.40 -3.55
N CYS A 109 14.98 6.73 -2.48
CA CYS A 109 14.46 5.36 -2.57
C CYS A 109 13.17 5.32 -3.40
N PHE A 110 12.26 6.28 -3.20
CA PHE A 110 11.03 6.37 -3.96
C PHE A 110 11.29 6.62 -5.45
N GLU A 111 12.17 7.55 -5.81
CA GLU A 111 12.53 7.81 -7.19
C GLU A 111 13.12 6.60 -7.90
N ARG A 112 13.99 5.85 -7.19
CA ARG A 112 14.55 4.60 -7.72
C ARG A 112 13.46 3.56 -7.96
N HIS A 113 12.65 3.31 -6.93
CA HIS A 113 11.54 2.36 -7.03
C HIS A 113 10.54 2.75 -8.13
N ALA A 114 10.22 4.03 -8.27
CA ALA A 114 9.35 4.53 -9.33
C ALA A 114 9.91 4.27 -10.73
N ARG A 115 11.23 4.43 -10.93
CA ARG A 115 11.89 4.07 -12.22
C ARG A 115 11.80 2.58 -12.50
N ASP A 116 12.06 1.73 -11.52
CA ASP A 116 11.97 0.27 -11.67
C ASP A 116 10.54 -0.17 -12.01
N LEU A 117 9.53 0.46 -11.39
CA LEU A 117 8.12 0.21 -11.73
C LEU A 117 7.76 0.71 -13.13
N GLU A 118 8.27 1.87 -13.56
CA GLU A 118 8.02 2.37 -14.92
C GLU A 118 8.65 1.46 -15.97
N GLU A 119 9.83 0.92 -15.71
CA GLU A 119 10.48 -0.09 -16.55
C GLU A 119 9.62 -1.36 -16.65
N LEU A 120 9.11 -1.88 -15.54
CA LEU A 120 8.19 -3.03 -15.53
C LEU A 120 6.92 -2.76 -16.36
N MET A 121 6.40 -1.54 -16.28
CA MET A 121 5.19 -1.13 -17.01
C MET A 121 5.47 -0.71 -18.45
N SER A 122 6.72 -0.72 -18.91
CA SER A 122 7.09 -0.33 -20.27
C SER A 122 6.57 -1.30 -21.35
N ALA A 123 6.21 -2.54 -20.95
CA ALA A 123 5.53 -3.49 -21.83
C ALA A 123 4.14 -3.02 -22.30
N LEU A 124 3.57 -2.00 -21.66
CA LEU A 124 2.27 -1.45 -21.98
C LEU A 124 2.41 -0.06 -22.61
N SER A 125 1.68 0.17 -23.69
CA SER A 125 1.51 1.51 -24.25
C SER A 125 0.76 2.41 -23.25
N ARG A 126 0.84 3.71 -23.45
CA ARG A 126 0.13 4.70 -22.62
C ARG A 126 -1.38 4.40 -22.52
N LYS A 127 -2.03 4.10 -23.65
CA LYS A 127 -3.47 3.79 -23.67
C LYS A 127 -3.80 2.52 -22.90
N GLU A 128 -2.95 1.48 -22.98
CA GLU A 128 -3.14 0.25 -22.21
C GLU A 128 -2.96 0.48 -20.72
N LYS A 129 -1.97 1.28 -20.30
CA LYS A 129 -1.81 1.71 -18.89
C LYS A 129 -3.06 2.42 -18.37
N GLU A 130 -3.60 3.38 -19.13
CA GLU A 130 -4.80 4.14 -18.78
C GLU A 130 -6.04 3.23 -18.65
N HIS A 131 -6.25 2.31 -19.61
CA HIS A 131 -7.35 1.35 -19.57
C HIS A 131 -7.24 0.34 -18.42
N LEU A 132 -6.04 -0.19 -18.20
CA LEU A 132 -5.77 -1.12 -17.11
C LEU A 132 -6.01 -0.46 -15.75
N TYR A 133 -5.49 0.77 -15.56
CA TYR A 133 -5.71 1.56 -14.36
C TYR A 133 -7.19 1.76 -14.07
N ALA A 134 -7.97 2.23 -15.06
CA ALA A 134 -9.40 2.47 -14.90
C ALA A 134 -10.17 1.18 -14.56
N SER A 135 -9.84 0.08 -15.23
CA SER A 135 -10.47 -1.23 -15.03
C SER A 135 -10.19 -1.82 -13.65
N LEU A 136 -8.93 -1.82 -13.23
CA LEU A 136 -8.52 -2.31 -11.91
C LEU A 136 -9.06 -1.45 -10.77
N LYS A 137 -9.07 -0.12 -10.94
CA LYS A 137 -9.66 0.81 -9.98
C LYS A 137 -11.15 0.52 -9.78
N LYS A 138 -11.91 0.35 -10.86
CA LYS A 138 -13.34 0.01 -10.81
C LYS A 138 -13.59 -1.31 -10.07
N LEU A 139 -12.82 -2.35 -10.39
CA LEU A 139 -12.93 -3.66 -9.74
C LEU A 139 -12.55 -3.58 -8.25
N GLY A 140 -11.48 -2.89 -7.92
CA GLY A 140 -11.01 -2.71 -6.55
C GLY A 140 -12.01 -1.97 -5.67
N LEU A 141 -12.63 -0.89 -6.18
CA LEU A 141 -13.67 -0.15 -5.46
C LEU A 141 -14.90 -1.01 -5.19
N LEU A 142 -15.37 -1.76 -6.19
CA LEU A 142 -16.50 -2.67 -6.03
C LEU A 142 -16.20 -3.79 -5.01
N ALA A 143 -14.98 -4.34 -5.04
CA ALA A 143 -14.58 -5.37 -4.10
C ALA A 143 -14.52 -4.84 -2.66
N ALA A 144 -13.95 -3.65 -2.45
CA ALA A 144 -13.87 -2.99 -1.15
C ALA A 144 -15.27 -2.71 -0.57
N ASP A 145 -16.19 -2.20 -1.40
CA ASP A 145 -17.58 -1.94 -1.00
C ASP A 145 -18.28 -3.23 -0.53
N LYS A 146 -18.13 -4.32 -1.28
CA LYS A 146 -18.69 -5.62 -0.90
C LYS A 146 -18.11 -6.15 0.41
N LEU A 147 -16.82 -5.99 0.65
CA LEU A 147 -16.18 -6.41 1.91
C LEU A 147 -16.72 -5.62 3.09
N ASN A 148 -16.83 -4.29 2.98
CA ASN A 148 -17.37 -3.44 4.02
C ASN A 148 -18.82 -3.81 4.39
N HIS A 149 -19.66 -4.12 3.39
CA HIS A 149 -21.02 -4.57 3.62
C HIS A 149 -21.10 -5.96 4.30
N GLN A 150 -20.16 -6.85 4.01
CA GLN A 150 -20.10 -8.15 4.68
C GLN A 150 -19.68 -8.04 6.13
N GLU A 151 -18.68 -7.21 6.43
CA GLU A 151 -18.23 -6.94 7.82
C GLU A 151 -19.33 -6.30 8.65
N ALA A 152 -20.07 -5.33 8.09
CA ALA A 152 -21.19 -4.71 8.78
C ALA A 152 -22.31 -5.72 9.13
N LYS A 153 -22.62 -6.67 8.23
CA LYS A 153 -23.60 -7.74 8.49
C LYS A 153 -23.15 -8.69 9.60
N VAL A 154 -21.87 -9.08 9.61
CA VAL A 154 -21.30 -9.97 10.63
C VAL A 154 -21.31 -9.33 12.01
N ASN A 155 -20.97 -8.04 12.09
CA ASN A 155 -20.97 -7.30 13.36
C ASN A 155 -22.39 -7.06 13.89
N GLY A 156 -23.34 -6.73 13.04
CA GLY A 156 -24.75 -6.59 13.44
C GLY A 156 -25.39 -7.88 13.94
N SER A 157 -25.00 -9.04 13.37
CA SER A 157 -25.48 -10.36 13.85
C SER A 157 -24.90 -10.74 15.23
N LYS A 158 -23.67 -10.32 15.55
CA LYS A 158 -23.04 -10.61 16.86
C LYS A 158 -23.65 -9.77 17.99
N GLU A 159 -24.14 -8.57 17.73
CA GLU A 159 -24.83 -7.75 18.74
C GLU A 159 -26.23 -8.27 19.08
N GLN A 160 -26.95 -8.88 18.10
CA GLN A 160 -28.25 -9.49 18.34
C GLN A 160 -28.20 -10.80 19.13
N THR A 161 -27.08 -11.52 19.09
CA THR A 161 -26.92 -12.81 19.82
C THR A 161 -26.44 -12.61 21.27
N ARG A 162 -26.11 -11.37 21.67
CA ARG A 162 -25.66 -11.03 23.03
C ARG A 162 -26.75 -10.39 23.91
N LYS A 163 -27.96 -10.28 23.39
CA LYS A 163 -29.17 -9.91 24.15
C LYS A 163 -30.02 -11.14 24.43
#